data_2580bfe85931dd0dd570f2cf29d3d43c
#
_entry.id   2580bfe85931dd0dd570f2cf29d3d43c
#
_cell.length_a   1.000
_cell.length_b   1.000
_cell.length_c   1.000
_cell.angle_alpha   90.00
_cell.angle_beta   90.00
_cell.angle_gamma   90.00
#
_symmetry.space_group_name_H-M   'P 1'
#
loop_
_entity.id
_entity.type
_entity.pdbx_description
1 polymer ?
#
loop_
_entity_poly.entity_id
_entity_poly.type
_entity_poly.pdbx_seq_one_letter_code
_entity_poly.pdbx_strand_id
1 'polypeptide(L)'
;MRTIQGALGLASRAAMVMTLMVAATSSAAAQNTEGPWAGPAGAAPGKYADVNGIKLYYEIHGAGWPLVLLHGGLGAGSMFGENIPALAKNHRVILVDLQGHGRTADIDRPMTLEAMADDIAALLEKLQIPQADVMGYSLGGGVALEVGVRHPEMVRKLVLVSTALRSDGGYYPELRAMQKGVSGAVADQMKGTPMYQLYMAVAPRKQDFPRLLDKIGTFMKSDFDATSQFVALKTPVLYMIGDADMMPPSHAVEAFALRDGGKRDGGWDGAGRSKLAQLAIIPGATHYDIVANPVVAVVAGRYLEQP
;
A
#
# COMPACT_ATOMS: atom_id res chain seq x y z
N MET A 1 45.83 -9.24 -6.59
CA MET A 1 45.14 -9.42 -5.30
C MET A 1 44.31 -8.20 -4.92
N ARG A 2 43.33 -7.77 -5.76
CA ARG A 2 42.48 -6.58 -5.45
C ARG A 2 41.02 -6.73 -5.91
N THR A 3 40.48 -7.93 -6.10
CA THR A 3 39.12 -8.16 -6.67
C THR A 3 38.18 -8.97 -5.79
N ILE A 4 38.54 -9.35 -4.57
CA ILE A 4 37.68 -10.17 -3.67
C ILE A 4 37.04 -9.34 -2.56
N GLN A 5 37.50 -8.13 -2.25
CA GLN A 5 36.95 -7.30 -1.19
C GLN A 5 35.67 -6.53 -1.59
N GLY A 6 35.38 -6.40 -2.86
CA GLY A 6 34.19 -5.64 -3.33
C GLY A 6 32.87 -6.42 -3.21
N ALA A 7 32.89 -7.73 -3.39
CA ALA A 7 31.68 -8.56 -3.39
C ALA A 7 31.14 -8.86 -1.98
N LEU A 8 32.01 -8.99 -1.00
CA LEU A 8 31.64 -9.21 0.41
C LEU A 8 31.02 -7.96 1.06
N GLY A 9 31.36 -6.77 0.58
CA GLY A 9 30.83 -5.50 1.11
C GLY A 9 29.37 -5.24 0.75
N LEU A 10 28.89 -5.67 -0.42
CA LEU A 10 27.51 -5.48 -0.85
C LEU A 10 26.54 -6.48 -0.19
N ALA A 11 26.94 -7.72 -0.03
CA ALA A 11 26.13 -8.73 0.67
C ALA A 11 25.96 -8.40 2.17
N SER A 12 27.01 -7.88 2.81
CA SER A 12 26.99 -7.45 4.21
C SER A 12 26.11 -6.19 4.41
N ARG A 13 26.06 -5.27 3.46
CA ARG A 13 25.22 -4.07 3.54
C ARG A 13 23.74 -4.37 3.30
N ALA A 14 23.38 -5.29 2.42
CA ALA A 14 22.02 -5.75 2.22
C ALA A 14 21.47 -6.48 3.46
N ALA A 15 22.29 -7.31 4.10
CA ALA A 15 21.94 -7.97 5.36
C ALA A 15 21.77 -6.97 6.51
N MET A 16 22.61 -5.95 6.58
CA MET A 16 22.56 -4.93 7.64
C MET A 16 21.34 -4.02 7.54
N VAL A 17 20.88 -3.69 6.34
CA VAL A 17 19.66 -2.86 6.15
C VAL A 17 18.39 -3.67 6.36
N MET A 18 18.38 -4.98 6.04
CA MET A 18 17.28 -5.86 6.46
C MET A 18 17.22 -6.03 7.98
N THR A 19 18.36 -6.02 8.68
CA THR A 19 18.42 -6.06 10.14
C THR A 19 17.89 -4.76 10.76
N LEU A 20 18.07 -3.61 10.13
CA LEU A 20 17.48 -2.33 10.55
C LEU A 20 15.95 -2.28 10.38
N MET A 21 15.38 -3.00 9.41
CA MET A 21 13.92 -3.18 9.31
C MET A 21 13.33 -3.93 10.52
N VAL A 22 14.10 -4.78 11.18
CA VAL A 22 13.68 -5.55 12.37
C VAL A 22 13.78 -4.70 13.66
N ALA A 23 14.72 -3.77 13.74
CA ALA A 23 14.97 -3.02 14.99
C ALA A 23 13.98 -1.88 15.27
N ALA A 24 13.29 -1.35 14.25
CA ALA A 24 12.39 -0.20 14.42
C ALA A 24 11.00 -0.54 15.00
N THR A 25 10.62 -1.82 15.08
CA THR A 25 9.29 -2.23 15.55
C THR A 25 9.26 -2.72 17.01
N SER A 26 10.38 -2.74 17.73
CA SER A 26 10.46 -3.41 19.03
C SER A 26 10.07 -2.57 20.26
N SER A 27 9.71 -1.30 20.11
CA SER A 27 9.49 -0.44 21.30
C SER A 27 8.02 -0.15 21.67
N ALA A 28 7.03 -0.60 20.88
CA ALA A 28 5.62 -0.30 21.16
C ALA A 28 4.68 -1.54 21.22
N ALA A 29 5.16 -2.75 21.00
CA ALA A 29 4.30 -3.94 20.84
C ALA A 29 4.53 -5.04 21.89
N ALA A 30 4.80 -4.71 23.13
CA ALA A 30 5.04 -5.71 24.17
C ALA A 30 3.78 -6.00 25.00
N GLN A 31 2.66 -6.44 24.41
CA GLN A 31 1.54 -7.08 25.17
C GLN A 31 0.47 -7.79 24.31
N ASN A 32 0.73 -8.16 23.05
CA ASN A 32 -0.20 -9.03 22.32
C ASN A 32 0.51 -10.30 21.87
N THR A 33 0.02 -11.47 22.33
CA THR A 33 0.46 -12.80 21.89
C THR A 33 0.05 -13.13 20.44
N GLU A 34 -0.77 -12.29 19.83
CA GLU A 34 -1.04 -12.25 18.40
C GLU A 34 -0.10 -11.21 17.78
N GLY A 35 0.62 -11.56 16.70
CA GLY A 35 1.64 -10.69 16.09
C GLY A 35 1.13 -9.27 15.77
N PRO A 36 2.02 -8.30 15.46
CA PRO A 36 1.71 -6.86 15.38
C PRO A 36 0.63 -6.48 14.34
N TRP A 37 0.14 -7.43 13.56
CA TRP A 37 -0.92 -7.25 12.55
C TRP A 37 -2.06 -8.26 12.67
N ALA A 38 -2.42 -8.65 13.89
CA ALA A 38 -3.66 -9.36 14.11
C ALA A 38 -4.83 -8.47 13.67
N GLY A 39 -5.72 -9.02 12.86
CA GLY A 39 -6.94 -8.29 12.44
C GLY A 39 -7.83 -7.98 13.64
N PRO A 40 -8.80 -7.05 13.50
CA PRO A 40 -9.65 -6.66 14.60
C PRO A 40 -10.41 -7.86 15.18
N ALA A 41 -10.45 -7.94 16.51
CA ALA A 41 -11.17 -8.99 17.22
C ALA A 41 -12.67 -8.95 16.86
N GLY A 42 -13.24 -10.11 16.49
CA GLY A 42 -14.66 -10.21 16.11
C GLY A 42 -14.98 -9.88 14.65
N ALA A 43 -13.98 -9.76 13.77
CA ALA A 43 -14.22 -9.61 12.34
C ALA A 43 -15.05 -10.77 11.78
N ALA A 44 -16.01 -10.47 10.89
CA ALA A 44 -16.72 -11.49 10.14
C ALA A 44 -15.72 -12.32 9.29
N PRO A 45 -15.95 -13.63 9.15
CA PRO A 45 -15.05 -14.46 8.35
C PRO A 45 -14.96 -13.91 6.92
N GLY A 46 -13.74 -13.82 6.40
CA GLY A 46 -13.50 -13.35 5.04
C GLY A 46 -14.10 -14.29 4.00
N LYS A 47 -14.22 -13.77 2.80
CA LYS A 47 -14.84 -14.45 1.65
C LYS A 47 -13.85 -14.49 0.48
N TYR A 48 -14.18 -15.31 -0.51
CA TYR A 48 -13.45 -15.37 -1.77
C TYR A 48 -14.37 -14.98 -2.93
N ALA A 49 -13.83 -14.22 -3.87
CA ALA A 49 -14.45 -13.94 -5.16
C ALA A 49 -13.59 -14.55 -6.28
N ASP A 50 -14.21 -15.29 -7.18
CA ASP A 50 -13.55 -15.73 -8.41
C ASP A 50 -13.64 -14.58 -9.42
N VAL A 51 -12.51 -13.93 -9.70
CA VAL A 51 -12.37 -12.80 -10.63
C VAL A 51 -11.11 -13.00 -11.47
N ASN A 52 -11.15 -12.78 -12.76
CA ASN A 52 -10.00 -12.83 -13.67
C ASN A 52 -9.06 -14.06 -13.48
N GLY A 53 -9.63 -15.23 -13.13
CA GLY A 53 -8.88 -16.46 -12.89
C GLY A 53 -8.21 -16.59 -11.53
N ILE A 54 -8.41 -15.62 -10.62
CA ILE A 54 -7.90 -15.66 -9.24
C ILE A 54 -9.05 -15.80 -8.24
N LYS A 55 -8.81 -16.51 -7.14
CA LYS A 55 -9.68 -16.51 -5.95
C LYS A 55 -9.22 -15.41 -5.03
N LEU A 56 -9.80 -14.23 -5.20
CA LEU A 56 -9.43 -13.02 -4.45
C LEU A 56 -10.11 -13.03 -3.08
N TYR A 57 -9.31 -12.98 -2.01
CA TYR A 57 -9.81 -12.89 -0.63
C TYR A 57 -10.20 -11.47 -0.30
N TYR A 58 -11.34 -11.31 0.37
CA TYR A 58 -11.79 -10.03 0.89
C TYR A 58 -12.61 -10.18 2.17
N GLU A 59 -12.64 -9.12 2.95
CA GLU A 59 -13.48 -8.96 4.13
C GLU A 59 -14.36 -7.73 3.97
N ILE A 60 -15.53 -7.71 4.62
CA ILE A 60 -16.41 -6.53 4.66
C ILE A 60 -16.64 -6.17 6.10
N HIS A 61 -16.34 -4.91 6.46
CA HIS A 61 -16.53 -4.35 7.80
C HIS A 61 -17.39 -3.09 7.73
N GLY A 62 -18.31 -2.91 8.67
CA GLY A 62 -19.16 -1.73 8.75
C GLY A 62 -20.21 -1.65 7.66
N ALA A 63 -20.78 -0.45 7.54
CA ALA A 63 -21.84 -0.10 6.56
C ALA A 63 -21.66 1.36 6.13
N GLY A 64 -22.31 1.75 5.02
CA GLY A 64 -22.21 3.11 4.47
C GLY A 64 -21.63 3.09 3.07
N TRP A 65 -20.97 4.22 2.69
CA TRP A 65 -20.34 4.31 1.37
C TRP A 65 -19.20 3.31 1.24
N PRO A 66 -19.07 2.60 0.10
CA PRO A 66 -18.02 1.61 -0.10
C PRO A 66 -16.62 2.24 -0.09
N LEU A 67 -15.70 1.63 0.66
CA LEU A 67 -14.28 1.99 0.72
C LEU A 67 -13.44 0.73 0.57
N VAL A 68 -12.69 0.63 -0.52
CA VAL A 68 -11.73 -0.46 -0.74
C VAL A 68 -10.41 -0.11 -0.05
N LEU A 69 -9.85 -1.03 0.75
CA LEU A 69 -8.51 -0.91 1.35
C LEU A 69 -7.55 -1.91 0.73
N LEU A 70 -6.42 -1.41 0.21
CA LEU A 70 -5.38 -2.16 -0.48
C LEU A 70 -4.05 -2.04 0.25
N HIS A 71 -3.52 -3.15 0.75
CA HIS A 71 -2.30 -3.23 1.54
C HIS A 71 -1.02 -3.08 0.70
N GLY A 72 0.12 -2.89 1.36
CA GLY A 72 1.44 -2.82 0.74
C GLY A 72 2.04 -4.17 0.37
N GLY A 73 3.13 -4.15 -0.37
CA GLY A 73 3.88 -5.35 -0.75
C GLY A 73 4.33 -6.18 0.44
N LEU A 74 4.32 -7.51 0.30
CA LEU A 74 4.63 -8.51 1.33
C LEU A 74 3.69 -8.47 2.54
N GLY A 75 2.54 -7.81 2.41
CA GLY A 75 1.56 -7.61 3.46
C GLY A 75 0.28 -8.43 3.32
N ALA A 76 -0.74 -8.00 4.03
CA ALA A 76 -2.12 -8.46 3.96
C ALA A 76 -3.03 -7.32 4.44
N GLY A 77 -4.33 -7.42 4.20
CA GLY A 77 -5.29 -6.40 4.61
C GLY A 77 -5.23 -6.09 6.12
N SER A 78 -4.92 -7.09 6.96
CA SER A 78 -4.78 -6.90 8.40
C SER A 78 -3.72 -5.87 8.83
N MET A 79 -2.79 -5.46 7.93
CA MET A 79 -1.81 -4.40 8.22
C MET A 79 -2.44 -3.05 8.59
N PHE A 80 -3.66 -2.79 8.14
CA PHE A 80 -4.36 -1.56 8.50
C PHE A 80 -4.76 -1.49 9.99
N GLY A 81 -4.74 -2.62 10.72
CA GLY A 81 -4.95 -2.69 12.16
C GLY A 81 -6.22 -1.96 12.60
N GLU A 82 -6.08 -1.10 13.63
CA GLU A 82 -7.18 -0.31 14.20
C GLU A 82 -7.78 0.73 13.22
N ASN A 83 -7.13 1.01 12.09
CA ASN A 83 -7.72 1.85 11.05
C ASN A 83 -8.94 1.17 10.39
N ILE A 84 -9.01 -0.17 10.39
CA ILE A 84 -10.16 -0.91 9.84
C ILE A 84 -11.44 -0.57 10.63
N PRO A 85 -11.54 -0.84 11.95
CA PRO A 85 -12.75 -0.52 12.70
C PRO A 85 -13.00 0.99 12.79
N ALA A 86 -11.94 1.82 12.75
CA ALA A 86 -12.10 3.27 12.77
C ALA A 86 -12.82 3.79 11.50
N LEU A 87 -12.40 3.33 10.31
CA LEU A 87 -13.05 3.67 9.04
C LEU A 87 -14.42 3.00 8.88
N ALA A 88 -14.58 1.78 9.40
CA ALA A 88 -15.83 1.02 9.34
C ALA A 88 -16.98 1.64 10.13
N LYS A 89 -16.73 2.66 10.96
CA LYS A 89 -17.80 3.41 11.65
C LYS A 89 -18.72 4.12 10.65
N ASN A 90 -18.18 4.64 9.55
CA ASN A 90 -18.90 5.47 8.59
C ASN A 90 -18.85 4.91 7.16
N HIS A 91 -18.08 3.84 6.91
CA HIS A 91 -17.88 3.25 5.60
C HIS A 91 -18.13 1.74 5.61
N ARG A 92 -18.61 1.22 4.48
CA ARG A 92 -18.55 -0.20 4.17
C ARG A 92 -17.15 -0.51 3.66
N VAL A 93 -16.25 -0.84 4.56
CA VAL A 93 -14.84 -1.16 4.24
C VAL A 93 -14.77 -2.53 3.57
N ILE A 94 -14.16 -2.59 2.39
CA ILE A 94 -13.85 -3.80 1.63
C ILE A 94 -12.34 -3.98 1.68
N LEU A 95 -11.88 -4.83 2.59
CA LEU A 95 -10.48 -5.12 2.81
C LEU A 95 -10.07 -6.26 1.88
N VAL A 96 -9.04 -6.07 1.04
CA VAL A 96 -8.65 -7.04 0.02
C VAL A 96 -7.20 -7.50 0.23
N ASP A 97 -6.98 -8.81 0.15
CA ASP A 97 -5.63 -9.37 0.03
C ASP A 97 -5.28 -9.50 -1.46
N LEU A 98 -4.26 -8.79 -1.94
CA LEU A 98 -3.85 -8.73 -3.35
C LEU A 98 -3.23 -10.06 -3.82
N GLN A 99 -3.11 -10.26 -5.14
CA GLN A 99 -2.51 -11.47 -5.74
C GLN A 99 -1.21 -11.87 -5.04
N GLY A 100 -1.12 -13.13 -4.64
CA GLY A 100 0.07 -13.72 -4.00
C GLY A 100 0.31 -13.26 -2.56
N HIS A 101 -0.55 -12.42 -2.00
CA HIS A 101 -0.43 -11.87 -0.66
C HIS A 101 -1.54 -12.37 0.27
N GLY A 102 -1.26 -12.33 1.56
CA GLY A 102 -2.24 -12.66 2.58
C GLY A 102 -2.90 -14.02 2.31
N ARG A 103 -4.21 -14.06 2.23
CA ARG A 103 -5.02 -15.27 1.96
C ARG A 103 -5.31 -15.49 0.48
N THR A 104 -4.90 -14.56 -0.39
CA THR A 104 -5.03 -14.71 -1.85
C THR A 104 -3.82 -15.46 -2.41
N ALA A 105 -4.02 -16.69 -2.87
CA ALA A 105 -2.96 -17.46 -3.51
C ALA A 105 -2.47 -16.78 -4.80
N ASP A 106 -1.20 -16.96 -5.12
CA ASP A 106 -0.66 -16.52 -6.40
C ASP A 106 -1.16 -17.43 -7.55
N ILE A 107 -1.23 -16.88 -8.74
CA ILE A 107 -1.55 -17.59 -9.98
C ILE A 107 -0.43 -17.42 -11.01
N ASP A 108 -0.46 -18.20 -12.10
CA ASP A 108 0.55 -18.16 -13.14
C ASP A 108 0.29 -17.01 -14.13
N ARG A 109 0.42 -15.78 -13.64
CA ARG A 109 0.46 -14.54 -14.43
C ARG A 109 1.46 -13.55 -13.79
N PRO A 110 2.01 -12.60 -14.54
CA PRO A 110 2.81 -11.52 -13.98
C PRO A 110 2.05 -10.76 -12.88
N MET A 111 2.80 -10.27 -11.89
CA MET A 111 2.27 -9.38 -10.87
C MET A 111 2.46 -7.94 -11.34
N THR A 112 1.39 -7.31 -11.83
CA THR A 112 1.41 -5.93 -12.31
C THR A 112 0.33 -5.11 -11.61
N LEU A 113 0.51 -3.79 -11.52
CA LEU A 113 -0.48 -2.90 -10.91
C LEU A 113 -1.79 -2.95 -11.70
N GLU A 114 -1.70 -2.99 -13.03
CA GLU A 114 -2.83 -3.02 -13.95
C GLU A 114 -3.69 -4.28 -13.75
N ALA A 115 -3.04 -5.46 -13.70
CA ALA A 115 -3.76 -6.72 -13.50
C ALA A 115 -4.45 -6.78 -12.12
N MET A 116 -3.78 -6.26 -11.09
CA MET A 116 -4.39 -6.17 -9.75
C MET A 116 -5.50 -5.11 -9.70
N ALA A 117 -5.40 -4.01 -10.45
CA ALA A 117 -6.46 -3.02 -10.55
C ALA A 117 -7.71 -3.58 -11.25
N ASP A 118 -7.51 -4.35 -12.33
CA ASP A 118 -8.61 -5.05 -13.02
C ASP A 118 -9.28 -6.10 -12.10
N ASP A 119 -8.53 -6.74 -11.20
CA ASP A 119 -9.12 -7.63 -10.18
C ASP A 119 -10.01 -6.88 -9.19
N ILE A 120 -9.60 -5.67 -8.78
CA ILE A 120 -10.41 -4.84 -7.88
C ILE A 120 -11.70 -4.40 -8.59
N ALA A 121 -11.61 -3.97 -9.84
CA ALA A 121 -12.79 -3.60 -10.63
C ALA A 121 -13.76 -4.79 -10.75
N ALA A 122 -13.26 -5.98 -11.12
CA ALA A 122 -14.07 -7.19 -11.23
C ALA A 122 -14.67 -7.63 -9.87
N LEU A 123 -13.96 -7.40 -8.76
CA LEU A 123 -14.51 -7.62 -7.41
C LEU A 123 -15.68 -6.67 -7.14
N LEU A 124 -15.55 -5.38 -7.45
CA LEU A 124 -16.61 -4.39 -7.25
C LEU A 124 -17.86 -4.74 -8.10
N GLU A 125 -17.67 -5.12 -9.36
CA GLU A 125 -18.75 -5.60 -10.23
C GLU A 125 -19.47 -6.82 -9.61
N LYS A 126 -18.71 -7.81 -9.16
CA LYS A 126 -19.27 -9.02 -8.52
C LYS A 126 -20.04 -8.72 -7.24
N LEU A 127 -19.62 -7.69 -6.51
CA LEU A 127 -20.31 -7.21 -5.31
C LEU A 127 -21.46 -6.25 -5.63
N GLN A 128 -21.72 -5.96 -6.91
CA GLN A 128 -22.73 -5.02 -7.39
C GLN A 128 -22.51 -3.60 -6.81
N ILE A 129 -21.26 -3.18 -6.75
CA ILE A 129 -20.84 -1.87 -6.28
C ILE A 129 -20.42 -1.05 -7.49
N PRO A 130 -21.27 -0.14 -7.99
CA PRO A 130 -20.97 0.63 -9.19
C PRO A 130 -19.88 1.67 -8.97
N GLN A 131 -19.72 2.17 -7.74
CA GLN A 131 -18.71 3.15 -7.39
C GLN A 131 -18.27 3.01 -5.94
N ALA A 132 -16.98 3.18 -5.68
CA ALA A 132 -16.36 3.13 -4.36
C ALA A 132 -15.28 4.22 -4.22
N ASP A 133 -14.91 4.51 -2.98
CA ASP A 133 -13.62 5.12 -2.68
C ASP A 133 -12.54 4.04 -2.63
N VAL A 134 -11.32 4.38 -3.00
CA VAL A 134 -10.20 3.43 -2.97
C VAL A 134 -9.04 4.05 -2.19
N MET A 135 -8.61 3.37 -1.15
CA MET A 135 -7.44 3.73 -0.35
C MET A 135 -6.39 2.64 -0.47
N GLY A 136 -5.19 3.01 -0.89
CA GLY A 136 -4.08 2.08 -1.03
C GLY A 136 -2.82 2.58 -0.32
N TYR A 137 -2.08 1.63 0.26
CA TYR A 137 -0.80 1.87 0.90
C TYR A 137 0.32 1.23 0.08
N SER A 138 1.40 2.00 -0.20
CA SER A 138 2.60 1.51 -0.89
C SER A 138 2.25 0.84 -2.23
N LEU A 139 2.52 -0.46 -2.41
CA LEU A 139 2.10 -1.24 -3.58
C LEU A 139 0.58 -1.10 -3.83
N GLY A 140 -0.23 -1.22 -2.77
CA GLY A 140 -1.68 -1.05 -2.87
C GLY A 140 -2.08 0.37 -3.29
N GLY A 141 -1.26 1.38 -3.00
CA GLY A 141 -1.47 2.74 -3.49
C GLY A 141 -1.21 2.85 -5.00
N GLY A 142 -0.21 2.14 -5.52
CA GLY A 142 -0.02 1.99 -6.96
C GLY A 142 -1.21 1.30 -7.63
N VAL A 143 -1.73 0.23 -7.03
CA VAL A 143 -2.95 -0.45 -7.51
C VAL A 143 -4.15 0.50 -7.45
N ALA A 144 -4.33 1.26 -6.37
CA ALA A 144 -5.42 2.25 -6.24
C ALA A 144 -5.35 3.33 -7.33
N LEU A 145 -4.14 3.81 -7.64
CA LEU A 145 -3.91 4.74 -8.76
C LEU A 145 -4.35 4.12 -10.08
N GLU A 146 -3.94 2.89 -10.36
CA GLU A 146 -4.31 2.19 -11.60
C GLU A 146 -5.82 1.90 -11.67
N VAL A 147 -6.51 1.61 -10.55
CA VAL A 147 -7.99 1.54 -10.55
C VAL A 147 -8.59 2.87 -11.01
N GLY A 148 -8.09 4.00 -10.50
CA GLY A 148 -8.58 5.33 -10.90
C GLY A 148 -8.27 5.70 -12.36
N VAL A 149 -7.15 5.20 -12.92
CA VAL A 149 -6.75 5.43 -14.32
C VAL A 149 -7.58 4.58 -15.28
N ARG A 150 -7.76 3.30 -14.97
CA ARG A 150 -8.34 2.30 -15.87
C ARG A 150 -9.87 2.21 -15.76
N HIS A 151 -10.39 2.47 -14.57
CA HIS A 151 -11.82 2.37 -14.22
C HIS A 151 -12.32 3.65 -13.52
N PRO A 152 -12.14 4.84 -14.14
CA PRO A 152 -12.41 6.13 -13.48
C PRO A 152 -13.87 6.29 -13.05
N GLU A 153 -14.82 5.65 -13.75
CA GLU A 153 -16.23 5.67 -13.41
C GLU A 153 -16.56 4.91 -12.11
N MET A 154 -15.71 3.95 -11.74
CA MET A 154 -15.88 3.15 -10.52
C MET A 154 -15.26 3.80 -9.27
N VAL A 155 -14.53 4.93 -9.44
CA VAL A 155 -13.81 5.55 -8.32
C VAL A 155 -14.33 6.97 -8.05
N ARG A 156 -14.87 7.20 -6.84
CA ARG A 156 -15.29 8.53 -6.40
C ARG A 156 -14.11 9.35 -5.89
N LYS A 157 -13.29 8.78 -5.01
CA LYS A 157 -12.12 9.42 -4.40
C LYS A 157 -10.99 8.42 -4.21
N LEU A 158 -9.75 8.92 -4.26
CA LEU A 158 -8.54 8.15 -3.99
C LEU A 158 -7.85 8.65 -2.73
N VAL A 159 -7.32 7.71 -1.93
CA VAL A 159 -6.37 7.98 -0.85
C VAL A 159 -5.11 7.18 -1.12
N LEU A 160 -4.01 7.86 -1.42
CA LEU A 160 -2.70 7.26 -1.71
C LEU A 160 -1.79 7.47 -0.50
N VAL A 161 -1.48 6.37 0.21
CA VAL A 161 -0.66 6.41 1.42
C VAL A 161 0.72 5.86 1.10
N SER A 162 1.75 6.68 1.28
CA SER A 162 3.16 6.26 1.07
C SER A 162 3.39 5.59 -0.29
N THR A 163 2.91 6.22 -1.37
CA THR A 163 2.93 5.69 -2.73
C THR A 163 3.85 6.53 -3.61
N ALA A 164 4.87 5.93 -4.23
CA ALA A 164 5.68 6.62 -5.21
C ALA A 164 4.97 6.72 -6.56
N LEU A 165 5.04 7.89 -7.19
CA LEU A 165 4.53 8.09 -8.56
C LEU A 165 5.56 7.72 -9.62
N ARG A 166 6.85 7.66 -9.27
CA ARG A 166 7.94 7.31 -10.19
C ARG A 166 9.12 6.72 -9.43
N SER A 167 9.96 5.98 -10.14
CA SER A 167 11.19 5.39 -9.58
C SER A 167 12.26 6.44 -9.31
N ASP A 168 12.49 7.34 -10.26
CA ASP A 168 13.49 8.40 -10.13
C ASP A 168 12.93 9.57 -9.31
N GLY A 169 13.64 9.94 -8.24
CA GLY A 169 13.21 10.96 -7.30
C GLY A 169 11.98 10.60 -6.43
N GLY A 170 11.36 9.44 -6.66
CA GLY A 170 10.27 8.94 -5.83
C GLY A 170 10.73 8.20 -4.58
N TYR A 171 11.99 7.76 -4.54
CA TYR A 171 12.62 7.07 -3.42
C TYR A 171 13.99 7.66 -3.12
N TYR A 172 14.48 7.45 -1.88
CA TYR A 172 15.89 7.69 -1.61
C TYR A 172 16.75 6.71 -2.42
N PRO A 173 17.90 7.15 -3.00
CA PRO A 173 18.70 6.32 -3.92
C PRO A 173 19.17 5.00 -3.32
N GLU A 174 19.53 4.98 -2.03
CA GLU A 174 19.95 3.77 -1.31
C GLU A 174 18.84 2.74 -1.19
N LEU A 175 17.59 3.20 -0.99
CA LEU A 175 16.43 2.32 -0.92
C LEU A 175 16.07 1.77 -2.30
N ARG A 176 16.17 2.60 -3.34
CA ARG A 176 15.98 2.15 -4.72
C ARG A 176 16.99 1.09 -5.10
N ALA A 177 18.25 1.24 -4.69
CA ALA A 177 19.30 0.24 -4.92
C ALA A 177 19.00 -1.08 -4.20
N MET A 178 18.46 -1.01 -2.97
CA MET A 178 18.08 -2.18 -2.19
C MET A 178 16.88 -2.92 -2.80
N GLN A 179 15.86 -2.21 -3.27
CA GLN A 179 14.69 -2.79 -3.94
C GLN A 179 15.09 -3.65 -5.15
N LYS A 180 16.12 -3.26 -5.90
CA LYS A 180 16.65 -4.03 -7.04
C LYS A 180 17.24 -5.39 -6.63
N GLY A 181 17.58 -5.59 -5.36
CA GLY A 181 18.09 -6.85 -4.79
C GLY A 181 17.02 -7.84 -4.34
N VAL A 182 15.76 -7.47 -4.33
CA VAL A 182 14.67 -8.35 -3.87
C VAL A 182 14.49 -9.51 -4.86
N SER A 183 14.47 -10.73 -4.34
CA SER A 183 14.20 -11.98 -5.08
C SER A 183 13.94 -13.13 -4.10
N GLY A 184 13.50 -14.28 -4.59
CA GLY A 184 13.31 -15.49 -3.80
C GLY A 184 14.57 -15.97 -3.06
N ALA A 185 15.76 -15.62 -3.56
CA ALA A 185 17.05 -15.95 -2.94
C ALA A 185 17.22 -15.35 -1.52
N VAL A 186 16.51 -14.26 -1.18
CA VAL A 186 16.58 -13.65 0.16
C VAL A 186 15.52 -14.20 1.12
N ALA A 187 14.70 -15.17 0.74
CA ALA A 187 13.58 -15.69 1.55
C ALA A 187 14.02 -16.18 2.93
N ASP A 188 15.14 -16.89 2.99
CA ASP A 188 15.67 -17.40 4.27
C ASP A 188 16.13 -16.28 5.21
N GLN A 189 16.63 -15.18 4.67
CA GLN A 189 17.05 -14.01 5.44
C GLN A 189 15.85 -13.24 6.02
N MET A 190 14.67 -13.42 5.44
CA MET A 190 13.45 -12.76 5.89
C MET A 190 12.71 -13.50 7.02
N LYS A 191 13.09 -14.72 7.39
CA LYS A 191 12.36 -15.56 8.38
C LYS A 191 12.07 -14.88 9.71
N GLY A 192 12.92 -13.96 10.16
CA GLY A 192 12.72 -13.16 11.38
C GLY A 192 11.87 -11.91 11.20
N THR A 193 11.44 -11.56 9.97
CA THR A 193 10.73 -10.32 9.72
C THR A 193 9.22 -10.47 9.97
N PRO A 194 8.55 -9.38 10.38
CA PRO A 194 7.09 -9.37 10.53
C PRO A 194 6.35 -9.75 9.24
N MET A 195 6.84 -9.36 8.06
CA MET A 195 6.25 -9.71 6.76
C MET A 195 6.26 -11.22 6.52
N TYR A 196 7.39 -11.88 6.79
CA TYR A 196 7.47 -13.33 6.69
C TYR A 196 6.52 -14.02 7.67
N GLN A 197 6.49 -13.57 8.93
CA GLN A 197 5.62 -14.14 9.96
C GLN A 197 4.14 -13.99 9.59
N LEU A 198 3.73 -12.81 9.08
CA LEU A 198 2.38 -12.57 8.60
C LEU A 198 2.03 -13.53 7.45
N TYR A 199 2.91 -13.63 6.44
CA TYR A 199 2.69 -14.54 5.33
C TYR A 199 2.53 -15.99 5.81
N MET A 200 3.44 -16.47 6.68
CA MET A 200 3.38 -17.82 7.22
C MET A 200 2.14 -18.07 8.09
N ALA A 201 1.57 -17.04 8.70
CA ALA A 201 0.36 -17.17 9.50
C ALA A 201 -0.89 -17.38 8.63
N VAL A 202 -1.01 -16.66 7.49
CA VAL A 202 -2.29 -16.56 6.77
C VAL A 202 -2.28 -17.14 5.36
N ALA A 203 -1.11 -17.27 4.70
CA ALA A 203 -1.04 -17.71 3.32
C ALA A 203 -1.54 -19.15 3.12
N PRO A 204 -2.37 -19.42 2.10
CA PRO A 204 -2.87 -20.76 1.81
C PRO A 204 -1.76 -21.70 1.29
N ARG A 205 -0.71 -21.15 0.69
CA ARG A 205 0.46 -21.90 0.16
C ARG A 205 1.74 -21.26 0.68
N LYS A 206 2.15 -21.62 1.89
CA LYS A 206 3.30 -21.04 2.59
C LYS A 206 4.62 -21.20 1.84
N GLN A 207 4.77 -22.29 1.08
CA GLN A 207 5.93 -22.57 0.24
C GLN A 207 6.10 -21.58 -0.93
N ASP A 208 5.09 -20.80 -1.26
CA ASP A 208 5.14 -19.83 -2.37
C ASP A 208 5.81 -18.50 -1.97
N PHE A 209 6.26 -18.33 -0.71
CA PHE A 209 6.90 -17.09 -0.27
C PHE A 209 8.12 -16.68 -1.14
N PRO A 210 9.04 -17.59 -1.52
CA PRO A 210 10.12 -17.24 -2.44
C PRO A 210 9.61 -16.78 -3.82
N ARG A 211 8.55 -17.41 -4.34
CA ARG A 211 7.92 -17.01 -5.61
C ARG A 211 7.30 -15.62 -5.51
N LEU A 212 6.67 -15.28 -4.38
CA LEU A 212 6.17 -13.93 -4.14
C LEU A 212 7.32 -12.92 -4.18
N LEU A 213 8.44 -13.20 -3.52
CA LEU A 213 9.63 -12.34 -3.55
C LEU A 213 10.20 -12.17 -4.96
N ASP A 214 10.21 -13.22 -5.79
CA ASP A 214 10.65 -13.13 -7.19
C ASP A 214 9.74 -12.20 -8.01
N LYS A 215 8.43 -12.32 -7.85
CA LYS A 215 7.46 -11.45 -8.54
C LYS A 215 7.54 -10.00 -8.09
N ILE A 216 7.58 -9.76 -6.77
CA ILE A 216 7.80 -8.42 -6.20
C ILE A 216 9.14 -7.85 -6.67
N GLY A 217 10.21 -8.65 -6.65
CA GLY A 217 11.52 -8.23 -7.11
C GLY A 217 11.54 -7.88 -8.61
N THR A 218 10.81 -8.62 -9.43
CA THR A 218 10.65 -8.30 -10.86
C THR A 218 9.95 -6.96 -11.03
N PHE A 219 8.85 -6.73 -10.31
CA PHE A 219 8.15 -5.45 -10.29
C PHE A 219 9.06 -4.30 -9.81
N MET A 220 9.78 -4.49 -8.69
CA MET A 220 10.63 -3.46 -8.11
C MET A 220 11.88 -3.13 -8.96
N LYS A 221 12.35 -4.04 -9.80
CA LYS A 221 13.50 -3.79 -10.71
C LYS A 221 13.13 -2.87 -11.85
N SER A 222 11.89 -2.88 -12.29
CA SER A 222 11.41 -2.03 -13.38
C SER A 222 11.41 -0.57 -12.97
N ASP A 223 11.89 0.30 -13.83
CA ASP A 223 11.69 1.73 -13.69
C ASP A 223 10.29 2.08 -14.18
N PHE A 224 9.63 2.99 -13.48
CA PHE A 224 8.28 3.45 -13.80
C PHE A 224 8.14 4.95 -13.58
N ASP A 225 7.20 5.56 -14.30
CA ASP A 225 6.76 6.93 -14.11
C ASP A 225 5.26 7.03 -14.45
N ALA A 226 4.44 7.13 -13.42
CA ALA A 226 3.00 7.32 -13.50
C ALA A 226 2.57 8.79 -13.40
N THR A 227 3.53 9.74 -13.46
CA THR A 227 3.26 11.17 -13.28
C THR A 227 2.22 11.70 -14.27
N SER A 228 2.33 11.35 -15.55
CA SER A 228 1.38 11.80 -16.58
C SER A 228 -0.03 11.25 -16.36
N GLN A 229 -0.14 9.97 -15.99
CA GLN A 229 -1.42 9.33 -15.65
C GLN A 229 -2.04 9.99 -14.41
N PHE A 230 -1.24 10.22 -13.36
CA PHE A 230 -1.68 10.89 -12.14
C PHE A 230 -2.20 12.30 -12.41
N VAL A 231 -1.52 13.09 -13.24
CA VAL A 231 -1.96 14.43 -13.64
C VAL A 231 -3.28 14.40 -14.43
N ALA A 232 -3.45 13.41 -15.30
CA ALA A 232 -4.64 13.27 -16.14
C ALA A 232 -5.91 12.81 -15.39
N LEU A 233 -5.76 12.23 -14.19
CA LEU A 233 -6.89 11.78 -13.38
C LEU A 233 -7.89 12.92 -13.14
N LYS A 234 -9.19 12.61 -13.23
CA LYS A 234 -10.27 13.53 -12.82
C LYS A 234 -10.70 13.28 -11.36
N THR A 235 -10.44 12.09 -10.87
CA THR A 235 -10.76 11.68 -9.49
C THR A 235 -9.98 12.51 -8.48
N PRO A 236 -10.62 13.09 -7.45
CA PRO A 236 -9.93 13.75 -6.36
C PRO A 236 -9.01 12.79 -5.59
N VAL A 237 -7.85 13.27 -5.17
CA VAL A 237 -6.83 12.47 -4.47
C VAL A 237 -6.42 13.14 -3.16
N LEU A 238 -6.44 12.38 -2.06
CA LEU A 238 -5.66 12.69 -0.86
C LEU A 238 -4.34 11.92 -0.93
N TYR A 239 -3.22 12.64 -0.95
CA TYR A 239 -1.89 12.06 -0.86
C TYR A 239 -1.38 12.15 0.57
N MET A 240 -0.99 11.01 1.17
CA MET A 240 -0.51 10.93 2.54
C MET A 240 0.87 10.29 2.59
N ILE A 241 1.75 10.82 3.45
CA ILE A 241 3.11 10.30 3.64
C ILE A 241 3.57 10.55 5.09
N GLY A 242 4.48 9.73 5.59
CA GLY A 242 5.23 10.03 6.81
C GLY A 242 6.34 11.06 6.57
N ASP A 243 6.73 11.82 7.58
CA ASP A 243 7.87 12.74 7.47
C ASP A 243 9.23 12.01 7.50
N ALA A 244 9.23 10.73 7.95
CA ALA A 244 10.37 9.82 7.95
C ALA A 244 10.16 8.60 7.02
N ASP A 245 9.44 8.77 5.92
CA ASP A 245 9.12 7.71 4.96
C ASP A 245 10.36 7.28 4.14
N MET A 246 10.25 6.16 3.43
CA MET A 246 11.25 5.72 2.43
C MET A 246 11.26 6.60 1.16
N MET A 247 10.29 7.47 1.02
CA MET A 247 10.19 8.49 -0.02
C MET A 247 10.42 9.87 0.60
N PRO A 248 11.12 10.78 -0.07
CA PRO A 248 11.29 12.13 0.44
C PRO A 248 9.94 12.86 0.50
N PRO A 249 9.63 13.61 1.57
CA PRO A 249 8.40 14.42 1.64
C PRO A 249 8.22 15.38 0.47
N SER A 250 9.32 15.82 -0.17
CA SER A 250 9.30 16.64 -1.38
C SER A 250 8.56 15.96 -2.54
N HIS A 251 8.60 14.63 -2.64
CA HIS A 251 7.84 13.87 -3.64
C HIS A 251 6.32 14.03 -3.45
N ALA A 252 5.86 13.99 -2.20
CA ALA A 252 4.43 14.20 -1.89
C ALA A 252 3.99 15.65 -2.16
N VAL A 253 4.86 16.63 -1.84
CA VAL A 253 4.62 18.05 -2.15
C VAL A 253 4.53 18.25 -3.67
N GLU A 254 5.42 17.65 -4.44
CA GLU A 254 5.37 17.68 -5.90
C GLU A 254 4.07 17.06 -6.44
N ALA A 255 3.70 15.86 -5.99
CA ALA A 255 2.45 15.20 -6.36
C ALA A 255 1.23 16.12 -6.10
N PHE A 256 1.18 16.77 -4.95
CA PHE A 256 0.15 17.74 -4.61
C PHE A 256 0.14 18.94 -5.57
N ALA A 257 1.30 19.52 -5.87
CA ALA A 257 1.44 20.67 -6.75
C ALA A 257 1.06 20.36 -8.22
N LEU A 258 1.34 19.15 -8.70
CA LEU A 258 0.98 18.67 -10.03
C LEU A 258 -0.55 18.65 -10.27
N ARG A 259 -1.33 18.58 -9.20
CA ARG A 259 -2.79 18.55 -9.25
C ARG A 259 -3.44 19.83 -8.69
N ASP A 260 -2.82 20.95 -8.98
CA ASP A 260 -3.27 22.30 -8.61
C ASP A 260 -3.28 22.58 -7.10
N GLY A 261 -2.56 21.78 -6.31
CA GLY A 261 -2.42 21.98 -4.88
C GLY A 261 -1.43 23.10 -4.52
N GLY A 262 -1.72 23.85 -3.46
CA GLY A 262 -0.82 24.85 -2.89
C GLY A 262 -0.49 26.05 -3.77
N LYS A 263 -1.18 26.26 -4.88
CA LYS A 263 -0.90 27.34 -5.85
C LYS A 263 -1.47 28.70 -5.46
N ARG A 264 -2.39 28.74 -4.51
CA ARG A 264 -3.02 29.98 -4.02
C ARG A 264 -3.47 29.80 -2.57
N ASP A 265 -3.71 30.92 -1.90
CA ASP A 265 -4.36 30.94 -0.59
C ASP A 265 -5.77 30.33 -0.66
N GLY A 266 -6.13 29.54 0.32
CA GLY A 266 -7.44 28.90 0.42
C GLY A 266 -8.59 29.88 0.62
N GLY A 267 -8.30 31.07 1.14
CA GLY A 267 -9.30 32.06 1.54
C GLY A 267 -10.10 31.61 2.78
N TRP A 268 -10.87 32.54 3.33
CA TRP A 268 -11.73 32.29 4.51
C TRP A 268 -12.84 31.26 4.24
N ASP A 269 -13.34 31.23 2.99
CA ASP A 269 -14.39 30.33 2.51
C ASP A 269 -13.84 29.03 1.93
N GLY A 270 -12.50 28.91 1.82
CA GLY A 270 -11.85 27.76 1.22
C GLY A 270 -11.94 27.69 -0.32
N ALA A 271 -12.43 28.73 -1.00
CA ALA A 271 -12.61 28.72 -2.45
C ALA A 271 -11.30 28.56 -3.25
N GLY A 272 -10.16 28.90 -2.64
CA GLY A 272 -8.82 28.72 -3.22
C GLY A 272 -8.23 27.31 -3.07
N ARG A 273 -8.89 26.39 -2.39
CA ARG A 273 -8.41 25.01 -2.25
C ARG A 273 -8.45 24.26 -3.58
N SER A 274 -7.47 23.40 -3.78
CA SER A 274 -7.57 22.44 -4.90
C SER A 274 -8.78 21.52 -4.69
N LYS A 275 -9.55 21.31 -5.77
CA LYS A 275 -10.63 20.31 -5.81
C LYS A 275 -10.12 18.93 -6.19
N LEU A 276 -8.89 18.83 -6.68
CA LEU A 276 -8.31 17.61 -7.23
C LEU A 276 -7.26 16.97 -6.31
N ALA A 277 -6.69 17.74 -5.36
CA ALA A 277 -5.65 17.22 -4.48
C ALA A 277 -5.72 17.79 -3.06
N GLN A 278 -5.48 16.91 -2.10
CA GLN A 278 -5.16 17.25 -0.72
C GLN A 278 -3.87 16.53 -0.31
N LEU A 279 -3.15 17.10 0.65
CA LEU A 279 -1.88 16.57 1.14
C LEU A 279 -1.90 16.46 2.66
N ALA A 280 -1.40 15.35 3.19
CA ALA A 280 -1.09 15.19 4.59
C ALA A 280 0.31 14.59 4.76
N ILE A 281 1.13 15.24 5.59
CA ILE A 281 2.41 14.70 6.05
C ILE A 281 2.24 14.36 7.53
N ILE A 282 2.41 13.09 7.89
CA ILE A 282 2.15 12.57 9.23
C ILE A 282 3.45 12.63 10.04
N PRO A 283 3.53 13.47 11.09
CA PRO A 283 4.72 13.61 11.89
C PRO A 283 5.14 12.32 12.60
N GLY A 284 6.43 12.00 12.56
CA GLY A 284 7.04 10.85 13.22
C GLY A 284 6.68 9.50 12.60
N ALA A 285 5.96 9.48 11.47
CA ALA A 285 5.61 8.25 10.80
C ALA A 285 6.67 7.85 9.75
N THR A 286 7.00 6.57 9.73
CA THR A 286 7.85 5.93 8.73
C THR A 286 7.00 5.22 7.69
N HIS A 287 7.64 4.75 6.61
CA HIS A 287 6.94 3.89 5.63
C HIS A 287 6.29 2.66 6.27
N TYR A 288 6.93 2.11 7.30
CA TYR A 288 6.59 0.79 7.86
C TYR A 288 5.48 0.83 8.91
N ASP A 289 5.28 1.96 9.58
CA ASP A 289 4.29 2.10 10.65
C ASP A 289 3.08 2.98 10.28
N ILE A 290 3.20 3.81 9.24
CA ILE A 290 2.13 4.70 8.80
C ILE A 290 0.82 3.97 8.52
N VAL A 291 0.87 2.76 7.94
CA VAL A 291 -0.32 2.00 7.56
C VAL A 291 -1.23 1.68 8.76
N ALA A 292 -0.64 1.47 9.93
CA ALA A 292 -1.36 1.20 11.18
C ALA A 292 -1.50 2.45 12.08
N ASN A 293 -0.92 3.61 11.67
CA ASN A 293 -1.01 4.83 12.46
C ASN A 293 -2.46 5.33 12.51
N PRO A 294 -3.06 5.54 13.70
CA PRO A 294 -4.48 5.90 13.83
C PRO A 294 -4.81 7.28 13.23
N VAL A 295 -3.84 8.17 13.07
CA VAL A 295 -4.02 9.48 12.41
C VAL A 295 -4.44 9.28 10.94
N VAL A 296 -4.03 8.18 10.29
CA VAL A 296 -4.39 7.87 8.91
C VAL A 296 -5.91 7.73 8.76
N ALA A 297 -6.58 6.97 9.62
CA ALA A 297 -8.05 6.83 9.56
C ALA A 297 -8.75 8.17 9.82
N VAL A 298 -8.23 9.01 10.73
CA VAL A 298 -8.81 10.32 11.02
C VAL A 298 -8.73 11.27 9.83
N VAL A 299 -7.56 11.34 9.20
CA VAL A 299 -7.33 12.24 8.05
C VAL A 299 -8.07 11.73 6.81
N ALA A 300 -7.96 10.43 6.52
CA ALA A 300 -8.65 9.80 5.39
C ALA A 300 -10.19 9.91 5.55
N GLY A 301 -10.74 9.58 6.72
CA GLY A 301 -12.17 9.68 6.99
C GLY A 301 -12.71 11.09 6.74
N ARG A 302 -12.05 12.12 7.27
CA ARG A 302 -12.43 13.52 7.02
C ARG A 302 -12.42 13.89 5.53
N TYR A 303 -11.45 13.40 4.77
CA TYR A 303 -11.40 13.63 3.33
C TYR A 303 -12.51 12.90 2.58
N LEU A 304 -12.77 11.65 2.92
CA LEU A 304 -13.77 10.81 2.27
C LEU A 304 -15.20 11.32 2.51
N GLU A 305 -15.46 11.92 3.70
CA GLU A 305 -16.74 12.49 4.07
C GLU A 305 -17.03 13.88 3.48
N GLN A 306 -16.04 14.56 2.90
CA GLN A 306 -16.26 15.82 2.17
C GLN A 306 -17.19 15.57 0.97
N PRO A 307 -18.00 16.57 0.56
CA PRO A 307 -18.85 16.47 -0.62
C PRO A 307 -18.05 16.32 -1.92
#